data_b265541705b05d88346c429ba86e2de1
#
_entry.id   b265541705b05d88346c429ba86e2de1
#
_cell.length_a   1.000
_cell.length_b   1.000
_cell.length_c   1.000
_cell.angle_alpha   90.00
_cell.angle_beta   90.00
_cell.angle_gamma   90.00
#
_symmetry.space_group_name_H-M   'P 1'
#
loop_
_entity.id
_entity.type
_entity.pdbx_description
1 polymer ?
#
loop_
_entity_poly.entity_id
_entity_poly.type
_entity_poly.pdbx_seq_one_letter_code
_entity_poly.pdbx_strand_id
1 'polypeptide(L)'
;MNTRFEHSAGGVVLRPGPTGPEVVLASRRTISGGLAWGLPKGLVEPGEEPEATAVREVREETGVVAKIRRHVDDISYWFVWGGERVKKKVSFFLMDAVGGDTAEHDHEMEEVLWFPLSSAPREATYRSEQQVLRKAAELYEADPAGR
;
A
#
# COMPACT_ATOMS: atom_id res chain seq x y z
N MET A 1 -10.07 21.08 -20.79
CA MET A 1 -10.24 19.95 -19.86
C MET A 1 -9.90 20.40 -18.45
N ASN A 2 -10.81 20.22 -17.52
CA ASN A 2 -10.56 20.56 -16.12
C ASN A 2 -9.55 19.62 -15.48
N THR A 3 -8.88 20.12 -14.45
CA THR A 3 -7.93 19.34 -13.67
C THR A 3 -8.48 19.15 -12.27
N ARG A 4 -8.42 17.91 -11.78
CA ARG A 4 -8.82 17.55 -10.41
C ARG A 4 -7.61 16.91 -9.70
N PHE A 5 -7.53 17.13 -8.40
CA PHE A 5 -6.47 16.54 -7.57
C PHE A 5 -7.08 15.53 -6.61
N GLU A 6 -6.43 14.37 -6.49
CA GLU A 6 -6.83 13.34 -5.52
C GLU A 6 -5.65 12.99 -4.64
N HIS A 7 -5.94 12.70 -3.38
CA HIS A 7 -4.95 12.21 -2.43
C HIS A 7 -5.41 10.89 -1.86
N SER A 8 -4.54 9.88 -1.97
CA SER A 8 -4.71 8.57 -1.33
C SER A 8 -3.59 8.32 -0.35
N ALA A 9 -3.79 7.36 0.52
CA ALA A 9 -2.76 6.92 1.45
C ALA A 9 -2.83 5.41 1.60
N GLY A 10 -1.69 4.81 1.89
CA GLY A 10 -1.59 3.38 2.05
C GLY A 10 -0.36 2.97 2.84
N GLY A 11 -0.09 1.68 2.89
CA GLY A 11 0.94 1.16 3.76
C GLY A 11 1.80 0.07 3.18
N VAL A 12 3.05 0.07 3.61
CA VAL A 12 3.97 -1.06 3.53
C VAL A 12 3.95 -1.70 4.91
N VAL A 13 3.20 -2.78 5.05
CA VAL A 13 2.92 -3.40 6.34
C VAL A 13 3.82 -4.59 6.54
N LEU A 14 4.63 -4.56 7.58
CA LEU A 14 5.63 -5.58 7.87
C LEU A 14 5.18 -6.48 9.02
N ARG A 15 5.58 -7.74 8.93
CA ARG A 15 5.54 -8.70 10.05
C ARG A 15 6.83 -9.49 10.05
N PRO A 16 7.25 -10.06 11.20
CA PRO A 16 8.40 -10.99 11.22
C PRO A 16 8.08 -12.23 10.39
N GLY A 17 9.08 -12.73 9.65
CA GLY A 17 9.00 -13.97 8.88
C GLY A 17 10.22 -14.84 9.13
N PRO A 18 10.23 -16.07 8.59
CA PRO A 18 11.31 -17.03 8.86
C PRO A 18 12.66 -16.61 8.28
N THR A 19 12.68 -15.78 7.22
CA THR A 19 13.91 -15.36 6.57
C THR A 19 14.07 -13.83 6.57
N GLY A 20 13.34 -13.14 7.44
CA GLY A 20 13.34 -11.68 7.51
C GLY A 20 11.92 -11.13 7.47
N PRO A 21 11.75 -9.82 7.38
CA PRO A 21 10.41 -9.22 7.38
C PRO A 21 9.64 -9.62 6.13
N GLU A 22 8.33 -9.77 6.31
CA GLU A 22 7.37 -10.00 5.23
C GLU A 22 6.47 -8.78 5.10
N VAL A 23 6.02 -8.52 3.88
CA VAL A 23 5.08 -7.44 3.56
C VAL A 23 3.82 -8.01 2.94
N VAL A 24 2.68 -7.42 3.27
CA VAL A 24 1.40 -7.82 2.70
C VAL A 24 1.16 -7.09 1.38
N LEU A 25 0.77 -7.85 0.35
CA LEU A 25 0.29 -7.32 -0.92
C LEU A 25 -1.09 -7.90 -1.21
N ALA A 26 -1.87 -7.18 -1.97
CA ALA A 26 -3.20 -7.60 -2.39
C ALA A 26 -3.29 -7.61 -3.91
N SER A 27 -4.02 -8.56 -4.47
CA SER A 27 -4.26 -8.60 -5.91
C SER A 27 -5.69 -8.23 -6.24
N ARG A 28 -5.87 -7.59 -7.39
CA ARG A 28 -7.17 -7.28 -7.96
C ARG A 28 -7.19 -7.57 -9.45
N ARG A 29 -8.38 -7.86 -9.99
CA ARG A 29 -8.52 -8.03 -11.41
C ARG A 29 -8.39 -6.71 -12.14
N THR A 30 -7.64 -6.74 -13.22
CA THR A 30 -7.54 -5.62 -14.15
C THR A 30 -8.68 -5.67 -15.15
N ILE A 31 -8.91 -4.56 -15.87
CA ILE A 31 -9.92 -4.49 -16.93
C ILE A 31 -9.64 -5.53 -18.01
N SER A 32 -8.37 -5.83 -18.29
CA SER A 32 -7.97 -6.83 -19.29
C SER A 32 -8.11 -8.28 -18.81
N GLY A 33 -8.51 -8.49 -17.55
CA GLY A 33 -8.76 -9.83 -17.00
C GLY A 33 -7.58 -10.46 -16.27
N GLY A 34 -6.42 -9.81 -16.24
CA GLY A 34 -5.26 -10.26 -15.48
C GLY A 34 -5.35 -9.87 -14.00
N LEU A 35 -4.30 -10.15 -13.25
CA LEU A 35 -4.17 -9.75 -11.86
C LEU A 35 -3.10 -8.68 -11.71
N ALA A 36 -3.38 -7.66 -10.91
CA ALA A 36 -2.39 -6.68 -10.49
C ALA A 36 -2.16 -6.86 -8.98
N TRP A 37 -0.90 -7.01 -8.61
CA TRP A 37 -0.47 -7.08 -7.21
C TRP A 37 0.03 -5.71 -6.76
N GLY A 38 -0.41 -5.26 -5.60
CA GLY A 38 -0.02 -3.94 -5.14
C GLY A 38 -0.14 -3.75 -3.64
N LEU A 39 0.31 -2.59 -3.21
CA LEU A 39 0.20 -2.14 -1.83
C LEU A 39 -1.23 -1.69 -1.53
N PRO A 40 -1.75 -1.98 -0.33
CA PRO A 40 -3.06 -1.49 0.08
C PRO A 40 -3.06 0.04 0.18
N LYS A 41 -4.10 0.67 -0.37
CA LYS A 41 -4.26 2.12 -0.37
C LYS A 41 -5.68 2.51 -0.73
N GLY A 42 -6.06 3.73 -0.39
CA GLY A 42 -7.33 4.28 -0.80
C GLY A 42 -7.44 5.78 -0.55
N LEU A 43 -8.55 6.36 -0.97
CA LEU A 43 -8.76 7.81 -0.92
C LEU A 43 -8.83 8.34 0.51
N VAL A 44 -8.16 9.47 0.74
CA VAL A 44 -8.29 10.24 1.97
C VAL A 44 -9.68 10.85 1.98
N GLU A 45 -10.44 10.59 3.04
CA GLU A 45 -11.78 11.13 3.22
C GLU A 45 -11.74 12.54 3.83
N PRO A 46 -12.80 13.35 3.61
CA PRO A 46 -12.86 14.69 4.20
C PRO A 46 -12.64 14.65 5.72
N GLY A 47 -11.71 15.47 6.21
CA GLY A 47 -11.38 15.55 7.62
C GLY A 47 -10.46 14.45 8.14
N GLU A 48 -10.08 13.52 7.29
CA GLU A 48 -9.20 12.40 7.65
C GLU A 48 -7.74 12.79 7.40
N GLU A 49 -6.85 12.48 8.32
CA GLU A 49 -5.41 12.61 8.09
C GLU A 49 -4.91 11.44 7.25
N PRO A 50 -3.88 11.63 6.39
CA PRO A 50 -3.36 10.53 5.56
C PRO A 50 -2.94 9.30 6.35
N GLU A 51 -2.38 9.48 7.53
CA GLU A 51 -1.97 8.37 8.40
C GLU A 51 -3.18 7.53 8.83
N ALA A 52 -4.29 8.18 9.20
CA ALA A 52 -5.52 7.49 9.56
C ALA A 52 -6.13 6.76 8.36
N THR A 53 -6.08 7.38 7.18
CA THR A 53 -6.51 6.76 5.91
C THR A 53 -5.72 5.49 5.66
N ALA A 54 -4.40 5.58 5.80
CA ALA A 54 -3.52 4.44 5.54
C ALA A 54 -3.87 3.25 6.45
N VAL A 55 -4.05 3.50 7.74
CA VAL A 55 -4.44 2.46 8.70
C VAL A 55 -5.79 1.84 8.33
N ARG A 56 -6.77 2.67 8.00
CA ARG A 56 -8.12 2.23 7.64
C ARG A 56 -8.11 1.41 6.34
N GLU A 57 -7.45 1.91 5.30
CA GLU A 57 -7.41 1.23 4.00
C GLU A 57 -6.63 -0.09 4.07
N VAL A 58 -5.55 -0.13 4.82
CA VAL A 58 -4.83 -1.38 5.07
C VAL A 58 -5.77 -2.43 5.65
N ARG A 59 -6.54 -2.06 6.65
CA ARG A 59 -7.48 -2.99 7.28
C ARG A 59 -8.59 -3.43 6.33
N GLU A 60 -9.17 -2.50 5.58
CA GLU A 60 -10.24 -2.82 4.62
C GLU A 60 -9.73 -3.76 3.53
N GLU A 61 -8.61 -3.44 2.91
CA GLU A 61 -8.09 -4.20 1.76
C GLU A 61 -7.39 -5.49 2.14
N THR A 62 -6.77 -5.56 3.30
CA THR A 62 -5.96 -6.72 3.69
C THR A 62 -6.46 -7.49 4.91
N GLY A 63 -7.34 -6.89 5.71
CA GLY A 63 -7.76 -7.46 7.00
C GLY A 63 -6.75 -7.25 8.12
N VAL A 64 -5.59 -6.65 7.84
CA VAL A 64 -4.52 -6.48 8.82
C VAL A 64 -4.71 -5.19 9.60
N VAL A 65 -4.58 -5.26 10.92
CA VAL A 65 -4.50 -4.09 11.80
C VAL A 65 -3.04 -3.72 11.93
N ALA A 66 -2.70 -2.49 11.57
CA ALA A 66 -1.31 -2.05 11.50
C ALA A 66 -1.10 -0.73 12.25
N LYS A 67 0.13 -0.54 12.72
CA LYS A 67 0.57 0.67 13.42
C LYS A 67 1.67 1.33 12.59
N ILE A 68 1.56 2.65 12.40
CA ILE A 68 2.51 3.42 11.62
C ILE A 68 3.84 3.56 12.36
N ARG A 69 4.94 3.32 11.62
CA ARG A 69 6.30 3.68 12.04
C ARG A 69 6.69 5.06 11.54
N ARG A 70 6.61 5.27 10.22
CA ARG A 70 7.05 6.50 9.57
C ARG A 70 6.57 6.57 8.13
N HIS A 71 6.68 7.73 7.55
CA HIS A 71 6.46 7.95 6.11
C HIS A 71 7.57 7.28 5.29
N VAL A 72 7.19 6.67 4.17
CA VAL A 72 8.14 6.09 3.21
C VAL A 72 8.34 7.04 2.04
N ASP A 73 7.30 7.31 1.29
CA ASP A 73 7.36 8.12 0.07
C ASP A 73 5.97 8.54 -0.39
N ASP A 74 5.94 9.58 -1.22
CA ASP A 74 4.77 9.98 -1.97
C ASP A 74 5.04 9.70 -3.44
N ILE A 75 4.08 9.06 -4.11
CA ILE A 75 4.12 8.90 -5.56
C ILE A 75 3.01 9.75 -6.18
N SER A 76 3.22 10.17 -7.42
CA SER A 76 2.21 10.95 -8.14
C SER A 76 2.11 10.46 -9.57
N TYR A 77 0.90 10.49 -10.11
CA TYR A 77 0.66 10.17 -11.51
C TYR A 77 -0.60 10.87 -12.01
N TRP A 78 -0.70 10.96 -13.34
CA TRP A 78 -1.82 11.59 -14.02
C TRP A 78 -2.67 10.52 -14.70
N PHE A 79 -3.97 10.74 -14.72
CA PHE A 79 -4.89 9.93 -15.54
C PHE A 79 -6.09 10.78 -15.94
N VAL A 80 -6.90 10.26 -16.84
CA VAL A 80 -8.14 10.92 -17.29
C VAL A 80 -9.33 10.09 -16.81
N TRP A 81 -10.26 10.76 -16.18
CA TRP A 81 -11.47 10.13 -15.68
C TRP A 81 -12.63 11.12 -15.78
N GLY A 82 -13.77 10.68 -16.37
CA GLY A 82 -14.96 11.54 -16.46
C GLY A 82 -14.74 12.83 -17.22
N GLY A 83 -13.88 12.85 -18.23
CA GLY A 83 -13.56 14.05 -19.00
C GLY A 83 -12.62 15.03 -18.29
N GLU A 84 -12.09 14.66 -17.13
CA GLU A 84 -11.16 15.49 -16.38
C GLU A 84 -9.77 14.85 -16.35
N ARG A 85 -8.74 15.70 -16.30
CA ARG A 85 -7.39 15.24 -15.95
C ARG A 85 -7.31 15.16 -14.42
N VAL A 86 -6.84 14.03 -13.92
CA VAL A 86 -6.69 13.84 -12.48
C VAL A 86 -5.22 13.67 -12.17
N LYS A 87 -4.72 14.49 -11.25
CA LYS A 87 -3.42 14.29 -10.65
C LYS A 87 -3.64 13.62 -9.30
N LYS A 88 -3.08 12.42 -9.16
CA LYS A 88 -3.21 11.65 -7.93
C LYS A 88 -1.88 11.57 -7.21
N LYS A 89 -1.89 11.91 -5.92
CA LYS A 89 -0.77 11.66 -5.01
C LYS A 89 -1.15 10.52 -4.09
N VAL A 90 -0.23 9.58 -3.87
CA VAL A 90 -0.41 8.50 -2.89
C VAL A 90 0.73 8.58 -1.88
N SER A 91 0.38 8.73 -0.60
CA SER A 91 1.35 8.75 0.50
C SER A 91 1.42 7.36 1.12
N PHE A 92 2.62 6.75 1.14
CA PHE A 92 2.83 5.43 1.73
C PHE A 92 3.59 5.52 3.04
N PHE A 93 3.15 4.74 4.01
CA PHE A 93 3.73 4.69 5.36
C PHE A 93 4.25 3.29 5.66
N LEU A 94 5.40 3.23 6.33
CA LEU A 94 5.93 1.98 6.86
C LEU A 94 5.17 1.65 8.14
N MET A 95 4.67 0.42 8.24
CA MET A 95 3.80 -0.01 9.32
C MET A 95 4.22 -1.37 9.87
N ASP A 96 3.84 -1.64 11.10
CA ASP A 96 3.94 -2.97 11.70
C ASP A 96 2.56 -3.58 11.85
N ALA A 97 2.42 -4.85 11.47
CA ALA A 97 1.20 -5.60 11.74
C ALA A 97 1.10 -5.86 13.24
N VAL A 98 -0.04 -5.51 13.83
CA VAL A 98 -0.30 -5.69 15.27
C VAL A 98 -1.52 -6.55 15.54
N GLY A 99 -2.26 -6.95 14.51
CA GLY A 99 -3.45 -7.79 14.67
C GLY A 99 -4.16 -8.01 13.35
N GLY A 100 -5.38 -8.55 13.44
CA GLY A 100 -6.20 -8.82 12.28
C GLY A 100 -5.87 -10.13 11.60
N ASP A 101 -6.57 -10.41 10.50
CA ASP A 101 -6.43 -11.64 9.73
C ASP A 101 -6.66 -11.32 8.25
N THR A 102 -5.76 -11.78 7.38
CA THR A 102 -5.89 -11.55 5.94
C THR A 102 -7.14 -12.22 5.34
N ALA A 103 -7.72 -13.21 5.99
CA ALA A 103 -8.98 -13.80 5.57
C ALA A 103 -10.14 -12.79 5.64
N GLU A 104 -9.98 -11.69 6.36
CA GLU A 104 -11.01 -10.66 6.53
C GLU A 104 -10.87 -9.49 5.56
N HIS A 105 -10.08 -9.66 4.49
CA HIS A 105 -9.98 -8.64 3.45
C HIS A 105 -11.34 -8.42 2.77
N ASP A 106 -11.54 -7.24 2.18
CA ASP A 106 -12.79 -6.96 1.47
C ASP A 106 -12.87 -7.78 0.18
N HIS A 107 -14.06 -7.78 -0.43
CA HIS A 107 -14.33 -8.56 -1.63
C HIS A 107 -13.78 -7.94 -2.93
N GLU A 108 -13.22 -6.73 -2.86
CA GLU A 108 -12.59 -6.10 -4.01
C GLU A 108 -11.23 -6.74 -4.33
N MET A 109 -10.60 -7.37 -3.33
CA MET A 109 -9.32 -8.05 -3.50
C MET A 109 -9.55 -9.52 -3.82
N GLU A 110 -8.79 -10.06 -4.79
CA GLU A 110 -8.83 -11.48 -5.13
C GLU A 110 -8.06 -12.30 -4.10
N GLU A 111 -6.83 -11.90 -3.83
CA GLU A 111 -5.96 -12.56 -2.85
C GLU A 111 -5.19 -11.54 -2.03
N VAL A 112 -4.89 -11.90 -0.81
CA VAL A 112 -4.04 -11.11 0.09
C VAL A 112 -3.00 -12.06 0.67
N LEU A 113 -1.73 -11.81 0.34
CA LEU A 113 -0.63 -12.71 0.70
C LEU A 113 0.53 -11.94 1.30
N TRP A 114 1.30 -12.62 2.12
CA TRP A 114 2.56 -12.11 2.68
C TRP A 114 3.71 -12.59 1.82
N PHE A 115 4.59 -11.66 1.47
CA PHE A 115 5.79 -11.95 0.68
C PHE A 115 7.03 -11.50 1.46
N PRO A 116 8.17 -12.19 1.33
CA PRO A 116 9.41 -11.63 1.86
C PRO A 116 9.63 -10.22 1.31
N LEU A 117 9.98 -9.28 2.19
CA LEU A 117 10.23 -7.91 1.76
C LEU A 117 11.31 -7.83 0.67
N SER A 118 12.31 -8.70 0.75
CA SER A 118 13.40 -8.79 -0.23
C SER A 118 12.92 -9.14 -1.64
N SER A 119 11.83 -9.89 -1.77
CA SER A 119 11.29 -10.31 -3.08
C SER A 119 10.06 -9.50 -3.52
N ALA A 120 9.42 -8.80 -2.59
CA ALA A 120 8.17 -8.08 -2.86
C ALA A 120 8.25 -7.09 -4.03
N PRO A 121 9.37 -6.35 -4.25
CA PRO A 121 9.44 -5.46 -5.41
C PRO A 121 9.24 -6.18 -6.74
N ARG A 122 9.63 -7.46 -6.84
CA ARG A 122 9.42 -8.24 -8.07
C ARG A 122 7.99 -8.74 -8.22
N GLU A 123 7.25 -8.83 -7.12
CA GLU A 123 5.86 -9.30 -7.12
C GLU A 123 4.87 -8.17 -7.42
N ALA A 124 5.19 -6.94 -7.05
CA ALA A 124 4.34 -5.79 -7.30
C ALA A 124 4.28 -5.48 -8.79
N THR A 125 3.08 -5.22 -9.30
CA THR A 125 2.86 -5.01 -10.73
C THR A 125 3.38 -3.67 -11.21
N TYR A 126 3.20 -2.60 -10.42
CA TYR A 126 3.50 -1.24 -10.88
C TYR A 126 4.86 -0.77 -10.40
N ARG A 127 5.61 -0.15 -11.31
CA ARG A 127 6.97 0.31 -11.05
C ARG A 127 7.06 1.31 -9.89
N SER A 128 6.11 2.22 -9.79
CA SER A 128 6.08 3.20 -8.70
C SER A 128 6.00 2.53 -7.34
N GLU A 129 5.20 1.47 -7.22
CA GLU A 129 5.07 0.72 -5.97
C GLU A 129 6.27 -0.18 -5.72
N GLN A 130 6.89 -0.72 -6.77
CA GLN A 130 8.15 -1.44 -6.64
C GLN A 130 9.22 -0.54 -6.01
N GLN A 131 9.28 0.72 -6.42
CA GLN A 131 10.23 1.69 -5.87
C GLN A 131 9.92 2.03 -4.41
N VAL A 132 8.64 2.15 -4.06
CA VAL A 132 8.20 2.36 -2.67
C VAL A 132 8.67 1.19 -1.79
N LEU A 133 8.49 -0.04 -2.28
CA LEU A 133 8.92 -1.25 -1.57
C LEU A 133 10.44 -1.27 -1.36
N ARG A 134 11.22 -0.88 -2.36
CA ARG A 134 12.68 -0.81 -2.23
C ARG A 134 13.09 0.22 -1.19
N LYS A 135 12.44 1.39 -1.20
CA LYS A 135 12.73 2.42 -0.20
C LYS A 135 12.33 1.96 1.20
N ALA A 136 11.20 1.28 1.33
CA ALA A 136 10.77 0.71 2.61
C ALA A 136 11.80 -0.29 3.15
N ALA A 137 12.38 -1.12 2.28
CA ALA A 137 13.41 -2.07 2.67
C ALA A 137 14.66 -1.35 3.19
N GLU A 138 15.08 -0.26 2.54
CA GLU A 138 16.20 0.56 3.00
C GLU A 138 15.94 1.17 4.37
N LEU A 139 14.73 1.72 4.57
CA LEU A 139 14.34 2.31 5.85
C LEU A 139 14.29 1.26 6.96
N TYR A 140 13.80 0.07 6.64
CA TYR A 140 13.78 -1.04 7.60
C TYR A 140 15.22 -1.46 7.99
N GLU A 141 16.10 -1.62 7.01
CA GLU A 141 17.49 -1.99 7.28
C GLU A 141 18.22 -0.96 8.15
N ALA A 142 17.93 0.33 7.96
CA ALA A 142 18.50 1.40 8.75
C ALA A 142 17.99 1.41 10.19
N ASP A 143 16.74 0.95 10.42
CA ASP A 143 16.09 0.95 11.72
C ASP A 143 15.13 -0.22 11.86
N PRO A 144 15.65 -1.46 11.98
CA PRO A 144 14.76 -2.64 12.03
C PRO A 144 13.81 -2.65 13.22
N ALA A 145 14.19 -2.04 14.33
CA ALA A 145 13.37 -2.02 15.54
C ALA A 145 12.30 -0.93 15.53
N GLY A 146 12.32 -0.01 14.58
CA GLY A 146 11.34 1.07 14.49
C GLY A 146 11.48 2.15 15.57
N ARG A 147 12.69 2.49 15.94
CA ARG A 147 12.96 3.48 16.99
C ARG A 147 12.85 4.91 16.49
#